data_cb23af24cfb689c95c8b51f2315e3cb0
#
_entry.id   cb23af24cfb689c95c8b51f2315e3cb0
#
_cell.length_a   1.000
_cell.length_b   1.000
_cell.length_c   1.000
_cell.angle_alpha   90.00
_cell.angle_beta   90.00
_cell.angle_gamma   90.00
#
_symmetry.space_group_name_H-M   'P 1'
#
loop_
_entity.id
_entity.type
_entity.pdbx_description
1 polymer ?
#
loop_
_entity_poly.entity_id
_entity_poly.type
_entity_poly.pdbx_seq_one_letter_code
_entity_poly.pdbx_strand_id
1 'polypeptide(L)'
;MKFASCSAIASCFAGALFLTATTSKADDWTIESNADWSKNIKSAKGAEISKGSVAPTGKTATVVTRIHSSDRKRSADSLVVTQSAIWQNWSPIQNIGPSNLGDAPVMLTVGPNNYWMFGRYKGRQPRRKKGQKQKPLPPFQPKSAKLDGFDMPLQTTPYPNQFNAPGGLKKGKGGYHAWQSRDMKNWVHHGPVTEGFSKWVTSAEWVDGKAYIYYDFPNDQDPHVYVDENLFDGVPGKNMGIAVKDPSHGSDAGFIRDLKGNMHVIIEDWSPINASKRSWDSPLAGHAVSPNGLNGFVFKKPPVDKRTKPTGKTATYKHPHWAKEDPKRFKTNIAEYKVHEPEQEAFGDWAAICIGGQYYLFGDYDPIGGHQMSVGWFTSPSIDEEFTWCDRIGKGHPDPDVAFAQGQFYLATQQPTDYVSPGPWVETVEVRVGVDTDKDNLIDEWTEWSEVKEKYDYIKGFSKQISRSPAKLDLSKLPAGFGFQIQMRLTDSTENKSKPIVEKLSLSFKE
;
A
#
# COMPACT_ATOMS: atom_id res chain seq x y z
N MET A 1 37.59 14.31 48.65
CA MET A 1 38.03 15.58 48.01
C MET A 1 37.97 15.41 46.50
N LYS A 2 37.38 16.42 45.86
CA LYS A 2 37.26 16.68 44.42
C LYS A 2 36.24 15.84 43.60
N PHE A 3 35.10 16.45 43.45
CA PHE A 3 34.11 16.23 42.40
C PHE A 3 34.68 16.66 41.03
N ALA A 4 34.43 15.86 39.99
CA ALA A 4 34.55 16.28 38.61
C ALA A 4 33.17 16.10 37.95
N SER A 5 32.57 17.24 37.60
CA SER A 5 31.33 17.34 36.85
C SER A 5 31.58 17.02 35.38
N CYS A 6 30.86 16.06 34.82
CA CYS A 6 30.73 15.90 33.38
C CYS A 6 29.40 16.49 32.94
N SER A 7 29.49 17.60 32.23
CA SER A 7 28.34 18.24 31.56
C SER A 7 27.90 17.41 30.38
N ALA A 8 26.68 16.89 30.43
CA ALA A 8 26.04 16.29 29.29
C ALA A 8 25.47 17.41 28.41
N ILE A 9 25.98 17.52 27.19
CA ILE A 9 25.41 18.37 26.15
C ILE A 9 24.22 17.61 25.55
N ALA A 10 23.02 18.02 25.96
CA ALA A 10 21.80 17.59 25.31
C ALA A 10 21.61 18.36 24.01
N SER A 11 21.92 17.74 22.88
CA SER A 11 21.52 18.24 21.55
C SER A 11 20.03 18.02 21.34
N CYS A 12 19.25 19.05 21.60
CA CYS A 12 17.87 19.11 21.16
C CYS A 12 17.82 19.23 19.64
N PHE A 13 17.63 18.14 18.93
CA PHE A 13 17.12 18.17 17.57
C PHE A 13 15.59 18.35 17.65
N ALA A 14 15.16 19.58 17.56
CA ALA A 14 13.76 19.91 17.29
C ALA A 14 13.49 19.58 15.83
N GLY A 15 13.04 18.34 15.57
CA GLY A 15 12.43 17.96 14.31
C GLY A 15 11.09 18.68 14.19
N ALA A 16 11.03 19.73 13.38
CA ALA A 16 9.77 20.37 13.05
C ALA A 16 8.90 19.38 12.26
N LEU A 17 7.94 18.76 12.95
CA LEU A 17 6.81 18.08 12.33
C LEU A 17 5.99 19.17 11.64
N PHE A 18 6.12 19.33 10.34
CA PHE A 18 5.12 20.02 9.54
C PHE A 18 3.90 19.10 9.37
N LEU A 19 3.17 18.89 10.45
CA LEU A 19 1.74 18.72 10.36
C LEU A 19 1.20 20.10 9.92
N THR A 20 1.06 20.29 8.61
CA THR A 20 0.15 21.32 8.13
C THR A 20 -1.27 20.82 8.43
N ALA A 21 -1.67 20.94 9.71
CA ALA A 21 -3.07 21.11 9.99
C ALA A 21 -3.44 22.38 9.19
N THR A 22 -4.05 22.22 8.03
CA THR A 22 -4.75 23.30 7.38
C THR A 22 -5.86 23.67 8.32
N THR A 23 -5.59 24.63 9.21
CA THR A 23 -6.66 25.35 9.90
C THR A 23 -7.52 25.90 8.77
N SER A 24 -8.69 25.34 8.56
CA SER A 24 -9.67 25.93 7.65
C SER A 24 -9.92 27.33 8.18
N LYS A 25 -9.46 28.34 7.45
CA LYS A 25 -9.78 29.71 7.79
C LYS A 25 -11.30 29.80 7.74
N ALA A 26 -11.90 30.45 8.70
CA ALA A 26 -13.37 30.52 8.91
C ALA A 26 -14.16 31.04 7.69
N ASP A 27 -13.46 31.42 6.64
CA ASP A 27 -14.00 32.03 5.40
C ASP A 27 -13.85 31.19 4.13
N ASP A 28 -13.20 30.01 4.18
CA ASP A 28 -13.01 29.17 3.00
C ASP A 28 -14.32 28.46 2.60
N TRP A 29 -14.59 28.39 1.31
CA TRP A 29 -15.71 27.61 0.82
C TRP A 29 -15.30 26.16 0.56
N THR A 30 -15.82 25.26 1.37
CA THR A 30 -15.48 23.83 1.33
C THR A 30 -16.69 22.97 0.97
N ILE A 31 -16.47 21.94 0.14
CA ILE A 31 -17.44 20.92 -0.24
C ILE A 31 -16.75 19.57 -0.03
N GLU A 32 -17.21 18.75 0.94
CA GLU A 32 -16.52 17.49 1.32
C GLU A 32 -17.45 16.36 1.78
N SER A 33 -18.73 16.61 1.96
CA SER A 33 -19.69 15.60 2.37
C SER A 33 -20.79 15.40 1.34
N ASN A 34 -21.51 14.28 1.38
CA ASN A 34 -22.67 14.07 0.52
C ASN A 34 -23.68 15.22 0.62
N ALA A 35 -23.86 15.77 1.83
CA ALA A 35 -24.76 16.91 2.06
C ALA A 35 -24.24 18.17 1.38
N ASP A 36 -22.93 18.45 1.49
CA ASP A 36 -22.30 19.60 0.84
C ASP A 36 -22.34 19.49 -0.68
N TRP A 37 -22.01 18.31 -1.22
CA TRP A 37 -22.11 18.06 -2.64
C TRP A 37 -23.54 18.30 -3.13
N SER A 38 -24.54 17.68 -2.48
CA SER A 38 -25.95 17.83 -2.86
C SER A 38 -26.42 19.29 -2.80
N LYS A 39 -26.00 20.03 -1.78
CA LYS A 39 -26.35 21.44 -1.58
C LYS A 39 -25.71 22.34 -2.63
N ASN A 40 -24.44 22.10 -2.95
CA ASN A 40 -23.63 23.03 -3.74
C ASN A 40 -23.58 22.70 -5.23
N ILE A 41 -24.00 21.51 -5.68
CA ILE A 41 -24.01 21.16 -7.09
C ILE A 41 -25.23 21.75 -7.80
N LYS A 42 -24.98 22.45 -8.92
CA LYS A 42 -25.98 22.92 -9.86
C LYS A 42 -26.31 21.86 -10.91
N SER A 43 -25.28 21.18 -11.40
CA SER A 43 -25.43 20.08 -12.36
C SER A 43 -24.26 19.10 -12.28
N ALA A 44 -24.55 17.81 -12.48
CA ALA A 44 -23.58 16.73 -12.52
C ALA A 44 -23.93 15.80 -13.68
N LYS A 45 -23.45 16.13 -14.89
CA LYS A 45 -23.71 15.33 -16.09
C LYS A 45 -22.68 14.21 -16.19
N GLY A 46 -23.13 12.95 -16.21
CA GLY A 46 -22.25 11.78 -16.27
C GLY A 46 -21.42 11.55 -15.02
N ALA A 47 -21.81 12.14 -13.88
CA ALA A 47 -21.17 11.91 -12.58
C ALA A 47 -22.16 11.37 -11.55
N GLU A 48 -21.64 10.62 -10.61
CA GLU A 48 -22.35 10.22 -9.40
C GLU A 48 -21.73 10.89 -8.16
N ILE A 49 -22.56 11.13 -7.18
CA ILE A 49 -22.17 11.63 -5.86
C ILE A 49 -22.45 10.51 -4.86
N SER A 50 -21.42 9.94 -4.29
CA SER A 50 -21.55 8.86 -3.32
C SER A 50 -20.41 8.88 -2.31
N LYS A 51 -20.66 8.44 -1.10
CA LYS A 51 -19.64 8.31 -0.03
C LYS A 51 -18.79 9.58 0.16
N GLY A 52 -19.39 10.78 0.03
CA GLY A 52 -18.67 12.04 0.19
C GLY A 52 -17.81 12.46 -1.02
N SER A 53 -17.89 11.78 -2.12
CA SER A 53 -17.06 12.04 -3.31
C SER A 53 -17.89 12.15 -4.60
N VAL A 54 -17.25 12.66 -5.64
CA VAL A 54 -17.80 12.76 -7.00
C VAL A 54 -16.90 11.99 -7.97
N ALA A 55 -17.51 11.09 -8.74
CA ALA A 55 -16.83 10.28 -9.74
C ALA A 55 -17.61 10.22 -11.06
N PRO A 56 -16.95 10.01 -12.22
CA PRO A 56 -17.66 9.77 -13.46
C PRO A 56 -18.36 8.41 -13.47
N THR A 57 -19.58 8.38 -14.00
CA THR A 57 -20.34 7.13 -14.24
C THR A 57 -20.01 6.49 -15.59
N GLY A 58 -19.37 7.22 -16.48
CA GLY A 58 -18.93 6.82 -17.80
C GLY A 58 -17.56 7.40 -18.11
N LYS A 59 -17.23 7.50 -19.38
CA LYS A 59 -15.91 7.94 -19.83
C LYS A 59 -15.58 9.39 -19.44
N THR A 60 -16.58 10.26 -19.38
CA THR A 60 -16.41 11.66 -19.03
C THR A 60 -17.57 12.15 -18.19
N ALA A 61 -17.30 13.09 -17.30
CA ALA A 61 -18.31 13.79 -16.54
C ALA A 61 -18.01 15.29 -16.48
N THR A 62 -19.05 16.08 -16.30
CA THR A 62 -18.93 17.52 -16.05
C THR A 62 -19.75 17.87 -14.82
N VAL A 63 -19.11 18.53 -13.88
CA VAL A 63 -19.71 18.97 -12.62
C VAL A 63 -19.63 20.49 -12.54
N VAL A 64 -20.75 21.12 -12.20
CA VAL A 64 -20.87 22.56 -12.05
C VAL A 64 -21.47 22.84 -10.67
N THR A 65 -20.81 23.67 -9.89
CA THR A 65 -21.35 24.09 -8.58
C THR A 65 -22.39 25.19 -8.76
N ARG A 66 -23.18 25.44 -7.72
CA ARG A 66 -23.93 26.69 -7.57
C ARG A 66 -22.94 27.83 -7.32
N ILE A 67 -23.37 29.06 -7.53
CA ILE A 67 -22.59 30.23 -7.16
C ILE A 67 -22.57 30.33 -5.62
N HIS A 68 -21.38 30.42 -5.07
CA HIS A 68 -21.18 30.74 -3.65
C HIS A 68 -21.10 32.25 -3.49
N SER A 69 -22.20 32.86 -3.08
CA SER A 69 -22.35 34.32 -3.01
C SER A 69 -21.91 34.88 -1.66
N SER A 70 -21.37 36.10 -1.68
CA SER A 70 -20.94 36.88 -0.54
C SER A 70 -21.52 38.30 -0.58
N ASP A 71 -21.78 38.91 0.57
CA ASP A 71 -22.23 40.29 0.63
C ASP A 71 -21.13 41.32 0.34
N ARG A 72 -19.89 40.93 0.44
CA ARG A 72 -18.72 41.77 0.14
C ARG A 72 -17.89 41.17 -0.98
N LYS A 73 -17.20 42.01 -1.72
CA LYS A 73 -16.22 41.55 -2.71
C LYS A 73 -15.08 40.78 -2.01
N ARG A 74 -14.74 39.64 -2.53
CA ARG A 74 -13.64 38.78 -2.06
C ARG A 74 -12.68 38.48 -3.21
N SER A 75 -11.42 38.33 -2.91
CA SER A 75 -10.42 37.85 -3.85
C SER A 75 -10.12 36.39 -3.58
N ALA A 76 -10.34 35.53 -4.56
CA ALA A 76 -9.93 34.14 -4.43
C ALA A 76 -8.39 34.03 -4.46
N ASP A 77 -7.86 33.13 -3.65
CA ASP A 77 -6.42 32.81 -3.62
C ASP A 77 -6.13 31.55 -4.40
N SER A 78 -6.81 30.47 -4.07
CA SER A 78 -6.59 29.17 -4.71
C SER A 78 -7.78 28.24 -4.57
N LEU A 79 -7.90 27.32 -5.53
CA LEU A 79 -8.78 26.14 -5.41
C LEU A 79 -7.91 24.92 -5.14
N VAL A 80 -8.16 24.23 -4.05
CA VAL A 80 -7.57 22.94 -3.72
C VAL A 80 -8.57 21.84 -4.06
N VAL A 81 -8.11 20.84 -4.81
CA VAL A 81 -8.86 19.65 -5.19
C VAL A 81 -8.22 18.45 -4.50
N THR A 82 -8.93 17.86 -3.56
CA THR A 82 -8.51 16.63 -2.91
C THR A 82 -9.11 15.44 -3.64
N GLN A 83 -8.27 14.55 -4.07
CA GLN A 83 -8.64 13.39 -4.86
C GLN A 83 -8.48 12.12 -4.03
N SER A 84 -9.29 11.13 -4.28
CA SER A 84 -9.13 9.81 -3.68
C SER A 84 -8.22 8.94 -4.53
N ALA A 85 -7.21 8.37 -3.92
CA ALA A 85 -6.48 7.25 -4.49
C ALA A 85 -7.33 5.99 -4.29
N ILE A 86 -8.36 5.81 -5.07
CA ILE A 86 -9.25 4.66 -4.96
C ILE A 86 -8.79 3.53 -5.86
N TRP A 87 -8.63 2.39 -5.25
CA TRP A 87 -8.27 1.13 -5.85
C TRP A 87 -9.51 0.50 -6.49
N GLN A 88 -10.02 1.12 -7.54
CA GLN A 88 -11.15 0.60 -8.31
C GLN A 88 -10.64 0.10 -9.67
N ASN A 89 -11.13 -1.05 -10.06
CA ASN A 89 -10.98 -1.55 -11.44
C ASN A 89 -9.55 -1.69 -11.96
N TRP A 90 -8.58 -2.09 -11.12
CA TRP A 90 -7.29 -2.36 -11.69
C TRP A 90 -7.33 -3.58 -12.63
N SER A 91 -6.66 -3.44 -13.73
CA SER A 91 -6.36 -4.55 -14.61
C SER A 91 -4.87 -4.80 -14.54
N PRO A 92 -4.45 -6.04 -14.34
CA PRO A 92 -3.04 -6.39 -14.40
C PRO A 92 -2.42 -5.89 -15.69
N ILE A 93 -1.28 -5.23 -15.61
CA ILE A 93 -0.47 -4.91 -16.79
C ILE A 93 0.49 -6.07 -17.02
N GLN A 94 0.40 -6.68 -18.17
CA GLN A 94 1.27 -7.78 -18.54
C GLN A 94 2.73 -7.32 -18.62
N ASN A 95 3.64 -8.21 -18.22
CA ASN A 95 5.08 -8.00 -18.27
C ASN A 95 5.63 -6.92 -17.31
N ILE A 96 4.90 -6.56 -16.29
CA ILE A 96 5.45 -5.87 -15.13
C ILE A 96 5.82 -6.93 -14.08
N GLY A 97 7.02 -6.82 -13.55
CA GLY A 97 7.55 -7.79 -12.59
C GLY A 97 8.50 -8.82 -13.22
N PRO A 98 9.24 -9.53 -12.40
CA PRO A 98 10.19 -10.53 -12.86
C PRO A 98 9.51 -11.76 -13.46
N SER A 99 9.92 -12.17 -14.66
CA SER A 99 9.29 -13.29 -15.38
C SER A 99 9.47 -14.66 -14.69
N ASN A 100 10.43 -14.79 -13.80
CA ASN A 100 10.74 -16.04 -13.09
C ASN A 100 10.41 -15.99 -11.60
N LEU A 101 9.72 -14.95 -11.18
CA LEU A 101 9.21 -14.87 -9.83
C LEU A 101 7.98 -15.77 -9.71
N GLY A 102 7.87 -16.44 -8.62
CA GLY A 102 6.72 -17.23 -8.25
C GLY A 102 6.33 -17.04 -6.81
N ASP A 103 5.15 -17.52 -6.48
CA ASP A 103 4.57 -17.34 -5.15
C ASP A 103 4.15 -15.89 -4.86
N ALA A 104 3.72 -15.61 -3.65
CA ALA A 104 3.36 -14.28 -3.21
C ALA A 104 4.53 -13.30 -3.39
N PRO A 105 4.38 -12.26 -4.21
CA PRO A 105 5.44 -11.27 -4.40
C PRO A 105 5.40 -10.25 -3.28
N VAL A 106 6.55 -9.96 -2.70
CA VAL A 106 6.72 -8.89 -1.70
C VAL A 106 7.57 -7.78 -2.28
N MET A 107 7.12 -6.56 -2.17
CA MET A 107 7.80 -5.38 -2.72
C MET A 107 8.49 -4.56 -1.63
N LEU A 108 9.64 -4.01 -1.97
CA LEU A 108 10.38 -3.10 -1.12
C LEU A 108 10.87 -1.91 -1.94
N THR A 109 10.45 -0.71 -1.56
CA THR A 109 10.99 0.53 -2.12
C THR A 109 12.05 1.08 -1.19
N VAL A 110 13.28 1.20 -1.69
CA VAL A 110 14.40 1.78 -0.95
C VAL A 110 14.48 3.30 -1.17
N GLY A 111 13.99 3.73 -2.31
CA GLY A 111 13.95 5.14 -2.72
C GLY A 111 13.70 5.27 -4.22
N PRO A 112 13.80 6.48 -4.78
CA PRO A 112 13.64 6.70 -6.21
C PRO A 112 14.56 5.80 -7.02
N ASN A 113 14.01 5.14 -8.05
CA ASN A 113 14.73 4.26 -8.95
C ASN A 113 15.45 3.07 -8.27
N ASN A 114 15.01 2.67 -7.10
CA ASN A 114 15.57 1.53 -6.37
C ASN A 114 14.45 0.70 -5.74
N TYR A 115 13.90 -0.20 -6.56
CA TYR A 115 12.74 -1.02 -6.24
C TYR A 115 13.14 -2.49 -6.22
N TRP A 116 12.68 -3.20 -5.21
CA TRP A 116 12.96 -4.61 -5.01
C TRP A 116 11.67 -5.41 -4.98
N MET A 117 11.77 -6.64 -5.45
CA MET A 117 10.70 -7.62 -5.34
C MET A 117 11.30 -8.93 -4.86
N PHE A 118 10.64 -9.53 -3.90
CA PHE A 118 10.99 -10.83 -3.35
C PHE A 118 9.92 -11.85 -3.74
N GLY A 119 10.36 -13.05 -4.04
CA GLY A 119 9.48 -14.14 -4.40
C GLY A 119 10.28 -15.43 -4.61
N ARG A 120 9.59 -16.52 -4.85
CA ARG A 120 10.28 -17.78 -5.16
C ARG A 120 10.78 -17.78 -6.59
N TYR A 121 11.97 -18.29 -6.76
CA TYR A 121 12.56 -18.42 -8.09
C TYR A 121 11.96 -19.61 -8.82
N LYS A 122 11.12 -19.34 -9.81
CA LYS A 122 10.60 -20.33 -10.77
C LYS A 122 11.51 -20.49 -11.97
N GLY A 123 12.75 -20.95 -11.76
CA GLY A 123 13.63 -21.32 -12.85
C GLY A 123 12.97 -22.43 -13.69
N ARG A 124 12.70 -22.16 -14.98
CA ARG A 124 12.33 -23.23 -15.89
C ARG A 124 13.53 -24.16 -16.02
N GLN A 125 13.56 -25.21 -15.24
CA GLN A 125 14.39 -26.35 -15.58
C GLN A 125 13.77 -26.96 -16.84
N PRO A 126 14.51 -27.06 -17.96
CA PRO A 126 14.01 -27.80 -19.11
C PRO A 126 13.61 -29.18 -18.63
N ARG A 127 12.42 -29.65 -19.02
CA ARG A 127 11.95 -31.00 -18.68
C ARG A 127 13.04 -31.99 -19.08
N ARG A 128 13.64 -32.63 -18.09
CA ARG A 128 14.68 -33.61 -18.31
C ARG A 128 14.12 -34.77 -19.16
N LYS A 129 14.66 -34.98 -20.32
CA LYS A 129 14.58 -36.30 -20.94
C LYS A 129 15.38 -37.27 -20.05
N LYS A 130 14.74 -38.36 -19.67
CA LYS A 130 15.37 -39.41 -18.82
C LYS A 130 16.74 -39.78 -19.41
N GLY A 131 17.83 -39.55 -18.66
CA GLY A 131 19.20 -39.87 -19.11
C GLY A 131 20.06 -38.70 -19.61
N GLN A 132 19.55 -37.49 -19.77
CA GLN A 132 20.39 -36.34 -20.18
C GLN A 132 21.11 -35.69 -18.98
N LYS A 133 22.45 -35.60 -19.11
CA LYS A 133 23.25 -34.76 -18.19
C LYS A 133 22.99 -33.28 -18.52
N GLN A 134 22.65 -32.49 -17.51
CA GLN A 134 22.46 -31.07 -17.68
C GLN A 134 23.80 -30.38 -17.92
N LYS A 135 23.93 -29.67 -19.05
CA LYS A 135 25.07 -28.76 -19.24
C LYS A 135 24.94 -27.61 -18.21
N PRO A 136 26.04 -27.22 -17.56
CA PRO A 136 26.03 -26.02 -16.75
C PRO A 136 25.58 -24.83 -17.60
N LEU A 137 24.67 -24.00 -17.08
CA LEU A 137 24.36 -22.74 -17.74
C LEU A 137 25.61 -21.84 -17.67
N PRO A 138 25.94 -21.14 -18.76
CA PRO A 138 27.03 -20.18 -18.70
C PRO A 138 26.76 -19.13 -17.64
N PRO A 139 27.81 -18.63 -16.98
CA PRO A 139 27.62 -17.54 -16.01
C PRO A 139 26.99 -16.35 -16.73
N PHE A 140 26.02 -15.78 -16.07
CA PHE A 140 25.34 -14.57 -16.56
C PHE A 140 26.34 -13.41 -16.61
N GLN A 141 26.47 -12.81 -17.77
CA GLN A 141 27.23 -11.56 -17.92
C GLN A 141 26.25 -10.44 -18.25
N PRO A 142 25.81 -9.66 -17.26
CA PRO A 142 24.89 -8.59 -17.49
C PRO A 142 25.54 -7.47 -18.29
N LYS A 143 24.77 -6.88 -19.21
CA LYS A 143 25.12 -5.54 -19.71
C LYS A 143 24.88 -4.56 -18.56
N SER A 144 25.94 -3.95 -18.06
CA SER A 144 25.83 -2.98 -16.98
C SER A 144 25.26 -1.66 -17.49
N ALA A 145 24.30 -1.11 -16.76
CA ALA A 145 23.99 0.30 -16.84
C ALA A 145 24.38 0.94 -15.50
N LYS A 146 25.18 1.99 -15.54
CA LYS A 146 25.49 2.76 -14.34
C LYS A 146 24.28 3.57 -13.91
N LEU A 147 23.92 3.47 -12.67
CA LEU A 147 22.79 4.11 -12.06
C LEU A 147 23.17 4.65 -10.69
N ASP A 148 23.23 5.96 -10.52
CA ASP A 148 23.42 6.63 -9.24
C ASP A 148 24.44 5.94 -8.30
N GLY A 149 25.56 5.51 -8.87
CA GLY A 149 26.62 4.80 -8.15
C GLY A 149 26.54 3.28 -8.12
N PHE A 150 25.48 2.68 -8.66
CA PHE A 150 25.34 1.24 -8.76
C PHE A 150 25.50 0.76 -10.19
N ASP A 151 26.33 -0.26 -10.39
CA ASP A 151 26.34 -1.04 -11.61
C ASP A 151 25.13 -2.01 -11.53
N MET A 152 24.00 -1.59 -12.06
CA MET A 152 22.84 -2.48 -12.22
C MET A 152 22.90 -3.14 -13.60
N PRO A 153 23.06 -4.45 -13.64
CA PRO A 153 22.90 -5.17 -14.89
C PRO A 153 21.43 -5.09 -15.33
N LEU A 154 21.22 -4.70 -16.58
CA LEU A 154 19.88 -4.68 -17.16
C LEU A 154 19.45 -6.09 -17.55
N GLN A 155 18.26 -6.46 -17.18
CA GLN A 155 17.61 -7.65 -17.69
C GLN A 155 17.25 -7.42 -19.15
N THR A 156 17.96 -8.05 -20.06
CA THR A 156 17.80 -7.85 -21.52
C THR A 156 16.94 -8.89 -22.19
N THR A 157 16.46 -9.91 -21.46
CA THR A 157 15.66 -11.00 -22.03
C THR A 157 14.39 -11.23 -21.21
N PRO A 158 13.26 -11.58 -21.85
CA PRO A 158 12.02 -11.90 -21.14
C PRO A 158 12.10 -13.21 -20.32
N TYR A 159 13.24 -13.90 -20.34
CA TYR A 159 13.47 -15.14 -19.58
C TYR A 159 14.81 -15.06 -18.84
N PRO A 160 14.90 -14.30 -17.77
CA PRO A 160 16.11 -14.27 -16.97
C PRO A 160 16.19 -15.57 -16.15
N ASN A 161 16.68 -16.62 -16.78
CA ASN A 161 17.10 -17.82 -16.05
C ASN A 161 18.46 -17.64 -15.40
N GLN A 162 18.90 -16.41 -15.30
CA GLN A 162 20.28 -16.10 -15.00
C GLN A 162 20.34 -15.22 -13.78
N PHE A 163 21.30 -15.53 -13.01
CA PHE A 163 21.60 -14.97 -11.73
C PHE A 163 22.87 -14.14 -11.85
N ASN A 164 22.86 -12.92 -11.42
CA ASN A 164 23.96 -11.99 -11.60
C ASN A 164 24.77 -11.73 -10.33
N ALA A 165 24.37 -12.28 -9.18
CA ALA A 165 25.16 -12.18 -7.97
C ALA A 165 26.51 -12.91 -8.07
N PRO A 166 27.53 -12.49 -7.32
CA PRO A 166 28.83 -13.14 -7.30
C PRO A 166 28.74 -14.64 -7.00
N GLY A 167 29.41 -15.44 -7.81
CA GLY A 167 29.44 -16.89 -7.64
C GLY A 167 28.31 -17.67 -8.28
N GLY A 168 27.37 -17.01 -8.95
CA GLY A 168 26.28 -17.63 -9.70
C GLY A 168 25.23 -18.35 -8.83
N LEU A 169 24.20 -18.88 -9.46
CA LEU A 169 23.13 -19.62 -8.80
C LEU A 169 23.63 -20.96 -8.26
N LYS A 170 23.63 -21.14 -6.95
CA LYS A 170 23.89 -22.44 -6.33
C LYS A 170 22.65 -23.32 -6.48
N LYS A 171 22.78 -24.40 -7.22
CA LYS A 171 21.71 -25.35 -7.51
C LYS A 171 21.07 -25.89 -6.22
N GLY A 172 19.74 -25.89 -6.18
CA GLY A 172 18.96 -26.66 -5.20
C GLY A 172 18.68 -26.01 -3.87
N LYS A 173 18.90 -24.70 -3.72
CA LYS A 173 18.44 -24.00 -2.53
C LYS A 173 17.14 -23.26 -2.86
N GLY A 174 16.02 -23.87 -2.54
CA GLY A 174 14.72 -23.19 -2.50
C GLY A 174 14.74 -22.11 -1.44
N GLY A 175 13.97 -21.08 -1.65
CA GLY A 175 13.86 -19.90 -0.80
C GLY A 175 13.32 -18.73 -1.61
N TYR A 176 13.14 -17.62 -0.97
CA TYR A 176 12.83 -16.38 -1.65
C TYR A 176 14.10 -15.78 -2.22
N HIS A 177 13.98 -15.18 -3.38
CA HIS A 177 15.04 -14.49 -4.11
C HIS A 177 14.68 -13.01 -4.23
N ALA A 178 15.70 -12.19 -4.50
CA ALA A 178 15.56 -10.77 -4.75
C ALA A 178 15.73 -10.43 -6.23
N TRP A 179 14.86 -9.57 -6.70
CA TRP A 179 15.02 -8.87 -7.98
C TRP A 179 14.99 -7.37 -7.73
N GLN A 180 15.80 -6.65 -8.48
CA GLN A 180 15.88 -5.19 -8.41
C GLN A 180 15.47 -4.55 -9.72
N SER A 181 14.74 -3.44 -9.64
CA SER A 181 14.36 -2.64 -10.78
C SER A 181 14.53 -1.15 -10.49
N ARG A 182 14.64 -0.36 -11.55
CA ARG A 182 14.64 1.10 -11.53
C ARG A 182 13.36 1.69 -12.08
N ASP A 183 12.66 0.92 -12.89
CA ASP A 183 11.57 1.39 -13.73
C ASP A 183 10.34 0.47 -13.64
N MET A 184 10.36 -0.49 -12.72
CA MET A 184 9.31 -1.50 -12.54
C MET A 184 9.03 -2.38 -13.77
N LYS A 185 9.91 -2.32 -14.77
CA LYS A 185 9.78 -3.07 -16.03
C LYS A 185 10.97 -3.99 -16.28
N ASN A 186 12.18 -3.47 -16.02
CA ASN A 186 13.42 -4.20 -16.21
C ASN A 186 13.94 -4.67 -14.85
N TRP A 187 14.10 -5.97 -14.69
CA TRP A 187 14.46 -6.59 -13.42
C TRP A 187 15.79 -7.32 -13.49
N VAL A 188 16.57 -7.18 -12.45
CA VAL A 188 17.85 -7.88 -12.26
C VAL A 188 17.74 -8.86 -11.12
N HIS A 189 18.08 -10.10 -11.37
CA HIS A 189 18.01 -11.17 -10.38
C HIS A 189 19.30 -11.23 -9.56
N HIS A 190 19.21 -11.06 -8.25
CA HIS A 190 20.36 -11.05 -7.35
C HIS A 190 20.55 -12.36 -6.57
N GLY A 191 19.54 -13.19 -6.43
CA GLY A 191 19.63 -14.47 -5.77
C GLY A 191 18.89 -14.57 -4.47
N PRO A 192 19.14 -15.63 -3.67
CA PRO A 192 18.35 -15.91 -2.48
C PRO A 192 18.55 -14.88 -1.37
N VAL A 193 17.45 -14.56 -0.68
CA VAL A 193 17.39 -13.75 0.54
C VAL A 193 16.87 -14.55 1.73
N THR A 194 16.35 -15.76 1.51
CA THR A 194 16.01 -16.69 2.58
C THR A 194 16.56 -18.07 2.29
N GLU A 195 16.75 -18.88 3.33
CA GLU A 195 17.16 -20.26 3.23
C GLU A 195 15.94 -21.20 3.21
N GLY A 196 15.97 -22.18 2.31
CA GLY A 196 15.01 -23.28 2.27
C GLY A 196 13.60 -22.93 1.82
N PHE A 197 12.77 -23.96 1.60
CA PHE A 197 11.40 -23.82 1.08
C PHE A 197 10.35 -23.45 2.11
N SER A 198 10.60 -23.74 3.35
CA SER A 198 9.61 -23.60 4.44
C SER A 198 9.54 -22.20 5.06
N LYS A 199 10.13 -21.21 4.40
CA LYS A 199 10.12 -19.82 4.84
C LYS A 199 9.36 -19.02 3.79
N TRP A 200 8.25 -18.41 4.20
CA TRP A 200 7.38 -17.64 3.35
C TRP A 200 7.58 -16.16 3.67
N VAL A 201 8.10 -15.39 2.74
CA VAL A 201 8.27 -13.96 2.93
C VAL A 201 6.91 -13.30 2.78
N THR A 202 6.50 -12.55 3.80
CA THR A 202 5.20 -11.89 3.86
C THR A 202 5.32 -10.38 3.77
N SER A 203 6.44 -9.79 4.21
CA SER A 203 6.65 -8.35 4.16
C SER A 203 8.13 -7.98 4.16
N ALA A 204 8.44 -6.75 3.74
CA ALA A 204 9.78 -6.19 3.85
C ALA A 204 9.75 -4.70 4.14
N GLU A 205 10.77 -4.22 4.88
CA GLU A 205 10.98 -2.80 5.20
C GLU A 205 12.45 -2.42 5.07
N TRP A 206 12.69 -1.17 4.65
CA TRP A 206 14.03 -0.62 4.62
C TRP A 206 14.29 0.24 5.85
N VAL A 207 15.22 -0.18 6.68
CA VAL A 207 15.51 0.45 7.97
C VAL A 207 17.00 0.73 8.08
N ASP A 208 17.36 1.98 8.11
CA ASP A 208 18.75 2.46 8.36
C ASP A 208 19.82 1.76 7.50
N GLY A 209 19.53 1.64 6.20
CA GLY A 209 20.47 1.03 5.24
C GLY A 209 20.41 -0.49 5.15
N LYS A 210 19.42 -1.14 5.78
CA LYS A 210 19.25 -2.59 5.82
C LYS A 210 17.84 -2.99 5.39
N ALA A 211 17.71 -4.13 4.73
CA ALA A 211 16.43 -4.75 4.47
C ALA A 211 16.02 -5.65 5.64
N TYR A 212 14.88 -5.37 6.22
CA TYR A 212 14.21 -6.26 7.16
C TYR A 212 13.23 -7.09 6.34
N ILE A 213 13.47 -8.41 6.25
CA ILE A 213 12.67 -9.34 5.45
C ILE A 213 11.94 -10.25 6.42
N TYR A 214 10.64 -10.03 6.55
CA TYR A 214 9.78 -10.81 7.44
C TYR A 214 9.26 -12.04 6.73
N TYR A 215 9.21 -13.15 7.45
CA TYR A 215 8.79 -14.43 6.90
C TYR A 215 8.13 -15.30 7.95
N ASP A 216 7.21 -16.12 7.55
CA ASP A 216 6.59 -17.12 8.41
C ASP A 216 7.42 -18.38 8.47
N PHE A 217 7.51 -18.93 9.66
CA PHE A 217 8.21 -20.19 9.85
C PHE A 217 7.80 -20.92 11.14
N PRO A 218 7.39 -22.20 11.05
CA PRO A 218 7.00 -22.87 9.79
C PRO A 218 5.86 -22.13 9.11
N ASN A 219 5.50 -22.54 7.89
CA ASN A 219 4.38 -21.94 7.16
C ASN A 219 3.15 -21.76 8.05
N ASP A 220 2.45 -20.64 7.87
CA ASP A 220 1.26 -20.22 8.62
C ASP A 220 1.53 -20.10 10.15
N GLN A 221 2.66 -19.48 10.54
CA GLN A 221 3.01 -19.28 11.94
C GLN A 221 3.86 -18.02 12.17
N ASP A 222 4.21 -17.84 13.45
CA ASP A 222 4.90 -16.65 13.96
C ASP A 222 5.88 -15.99 13.00
N PRO A 223 5.75 -14.69 12.73
CA PRO A 223 6.70 -13.97 11.88
C PRO A 223 8.12 -13.98 12.45
N HIS A 224 9.06 -14.33 11.59
CA HIS A 224 10.49 -14.24 11.79
C HIS A 224 11.07 -13.12 10.95
N VAL A 225 12.33 -12.75 11.15
CA VAL A 225 12.97 -11.71 10.37
C VAL A 225 14.42 -12.03 10.02
N TYR A 226 14.79 -11.76 8.75
CA TYR A 226 16.16 -11.58 8.32
C TYR A 226 16.49 -10.10 8.31
N VAL A 227 17.71 -9.75 8.70
CA VAL A 227 18.30 -8.44 8.48
C VAL A 227 19.40 -8.59 7.46
N ASP A 228 19.20 -8.00 6.30
CA ASP A 228 20.12 -8.08 5.16
C ASP A 228 20.74 -6.70 4.89
N GLU A 229 22.07 -6.66 4.91
CA GLU A 229 22.85 -5.44 4.66
C GLU A 229 23.26 -5.32 3.18
N ASN A 230 23.08 -6.40 2.39
CA ASN A 230 23.54 -6.44 1.01
C ASN A 230 22.69 -7.35 0.14
N LEU A 231 21.59 -6.84 -0.36
CA LEU A 231 20.68 -7.58 -1.25
C LEU A 231 21.29 -7.98 -2.61
N PHE A 232 22.52 -7.54 -2.91
CA PHE A 232 23.17 -7.77 -4.22
C PHE A 232 23.98 -9.06 -4.30
N ASP A 233 24.33 -9.66 -3.18
CA ASP A 233 25.30 -10.75 -3.13
C ASP A 233 24.67 -12.16 -3.24
N GLY A 234 23.34 -12.26 -3.18
CA GLY A 234 22.62 -13.53 -3.21
C GLY A 234 22.92 -14.45 -2.03
N VAL A 235 23.23 -13.86 -0.90
CA VAL A 235 23.44 -14.55 0.37
C VAL A 235 22.36 -14.06 1.35
N PRO A 236 21.56 -14.96 1.91
CA PRO A 236 20.59 -14.55 2.94
C PRO A 236 21.24 -13.77 4.06
N GLY A 237 20.62 -12.69 4.46
CA GLY A 237 21.07 -11.87 5.59
C GLY A 237 21.07 -12.62 6.91
N LYS A 238 21.36 -11.93 7.99
CA LYS A 238 21.37 -12.51 9.32
C LYS A 238 19.95 -12.86 9.77
N ASN A 239 19.68 -14.13 10.01
CA ASN A 239 18.43 -14.58 10.60
C ASN A 239 18.39 -14.21 12.09
N MET A 240 17.44 -13.36 12.46
CA MET A 240 17.26 -12.89 13.83
C MET A 240 16.28 -13.77 14.63
N GLY A 241 15.63 -14.74 13.98
CA GLY A 241 14.62 -15.59 14.60
C GLY A 241 13.24 -14.93 14.65
N ILE A 242 12.43 -15.31 15.64
CA ILE A 242 11.06 -14.83 15.84
C ILE A 242 11.09 -13.32 16.13
N ALA A 243 10.43 -12.54 15.27
CA ALA A 243 10.21 -11.12 15.48
C ALA A 243 8.96 -10.89 16.36
N VAL A 244 7.86 -11.52 15.99
CA VAL A 244 6.59 -11.41 16.69
C VAL A 244 6.23 -12.77 17.29
N LYS A 245 6.13 -12.81 18.62
CA LYS A 245 5.61 -13.99 19.29
C LYS A 245 4.13 -13.81 19.53
N ASP A 246 3.34 -14.22 18.57
CA ASP A 246 1.90 -14.10 18.65
C ASP A 246 1.30 -15.26 19.47
N PRO A 247 0.42 -14.99 20.44
CA PRO A 247 -0.29 -16.03 21.19
C PRO A 247 -1.14 -16.97 20.33
N SER A 248 -1.64 -16.48 19.20
CA SER A 248 -2.44 -17.26 18.26
C SER A 248 -1.61 -17.96 17.19
N HIS A 249 -0.30 -17.67 17.13
CA HIS A 249 0.58 -18.07 16.03
C HIS A 249 0.12 -17.53 14.67
N GLY A 250 -0.30 -16.27 14.66
CA GLY A 250 -0.73 -15.59 13.46
C GLY A 250 0.36 -15.53 12.41
N SER A 251 -0.05 -15.60 11.17
CA SER A 251 0.78 -15.63 9.97
C SER A 251 0.48 -14.46 9.04
N ASP A 252 1.08 -14.51 7.87
CA ASP A 252 0.82 -13.65 6.70
C ASP A 252 0.77 -12.16 7.07
N ALA A 253 1.83 -11.74 7.75
CA ALA A 253 1.89 -10.46 8.42
C ALA A 253 2.40 -9.34 7.50
N GLY A 254 1.65 -8.24 7.44
CA GLY A 254 2.07 -6.98 6.87
C GLY A 254 2.80 -6.10 7.89
N PHE A 255 3.96 -5.59 7.53
CA PHE A 255 4.73 -4.67 8.37
C PHE A 255 4.77 -3.28 7.75
N ILE A 256 4.66 -2.25 8.59
CA ILE A 256 4.82 -0.85 8.20
C ILE A 256 5.51 -0.07 9.32
N ARG A 257 6.49 0.76 8.96
CA ARG A 257 7.16 1.66 9.88
C ARG A 257 6.45 3.00 9.93
N ASP A 258 6.04 3.46 11.10
CA ASP A 258 5.45 4.79 11.29
C ASP A 258 6.52 5.91 11.22
N LEU A 259 6.08 7.16 11.08
CA LEU A 259 6.99 8.31 11.01
C LEU A 259 7.76 8.59 12.32
N LYS A 260 7.40 7.95 13.41
CA LYS A 260 8.15 7.99 14.68
C LYS A 260 9.24 6.93 14.75
N GLY A 261 9.27 6.04 13.76
CA GLY A 261 10.25 4.95 13.65
C GLY A 261 9.78 3.63 14.26
N ASN A 262 8.58 3.55 14.83
CA ASN A 262 8.05 2.29 15.33
C ASN A 262 7.61 1.39 14.19
N MET A 263 7.84 0.10 14.35
CA MET A 263 7.37 -0.93 13.43
C MET A 263 6.03 -1.48 13.90
N HIS A 264 5.03 -1.36 13.06
CA HIS A 264 3.71 -1.94 13.25
C HIS A 264 3.60 -3.23 12.45
N VAL A 265 2.90 -4.20 12.98
CA VAL A 265 2.54 -5.44 12.32
C VAL A 265 1.03 -5.62 12.34
N ILE A 266 0.47 -5.92 11.19
CA ILE A 266 -0.91 -6.40 11.04
C ILE A 266 -0.79 -7.88 10.69
N ILE A 267 -1.42 -8.72 11.47
CA ILE A 267 -1.21 -10.16 11.44
C ILE A 267 -2.55 -10.88 11.51
N GLU A 268 -2.66 -12.02 10.88
CA GLU A 268 -3.82 -12.88 11.05
C GLU A 268 -3.96 -13.31 12.51
N ASP A 269 -5.15 -13.22 13.05
CA ASP A 269 -5.44 -13.70 14.40
C ASP A 269 -6.14 -15.06 14.33
N TRP A 270 -5.36 -16.11 14.54
CA TRP A 270 -5.82 -17.50 14.50
C TRP A 270 -6.41 -17.99 15.82
N SER A 271 -6.32 -17.21 16.91
CA SER A 271 -6.77 -17.66 18.23
C SER A 271 -8.21 -18.17 18.28
N PRO A 272 -9.16 -17.54 17.54
CA PRO A 272 -10.55 -17.97 17.60
C PRO A 272 -10.96 -18.96 16.50
N ILE A 273 -10.04 -19.47 15.67
CA ILE A 273 -10.37 -20.18 14.44
C ILE A 273 -10.29 -21.69 14.55
N ASN A 274 -11.23 -22.37 13.92
CA ASN A 274 -11.13 -23.77 13.62
C ASN A 274 -10.53 -24.00 12.22
N ALA A 275 -9.21 -24.04 12.15
CA ALA A 275 -8.46 -24.23 10.91
C ALA A 275 -8.79 -25.52 10.14
N SER A 276 -9.44 -26.51 10.76
CA SER A 276 -9.93 -27.69 10.04
C SER A 276 -11.06 -27.41 9.08
N LYS A 277 -11.78 -26.31 9.27
CA LYS A 277 -12.88 -25.87 8.39
C LYS A 277 -12.47 -24.74 7.45
N ARG A 278 -11.49 -23.96 7.84
CA ARG A 278 -10.93 -22.89 7.02
C ARG A 278 -9.41 -22.92 7.19
N SER A 279 -8.69 -23.11 6.13
CA SER A 279 -7.25 -23.35 6.15
C SER A 279 -6.40 -22.18 5.66
N TRP A 280 -7.03 -21.10 5.18
CA TRP A 280 -6.31 -20.05 4.50
C TRP A 280 -6.29 -18.74 5.27
N ASP A 281 -7.45 -18.20 5.64
CA ASP A 281 -7.53 -16.85 6.18
C ASP A 281 -8.30 -16.76 7.48
N SER A 282 -8.03 -15.70 8.25
CA SER A 282 -8.71 -15.39 9.50
C SER A 282 -9.74 -14.26 9.33
N PRO A 283 -10.90 -14.32 9.99
CA PRO A 283 -11.83 -13.20 10.01
C PRO A 283 -11.36 -12.03 10.88
N LEU A 284 -10.22 -12.17 11.54
CA LEU A 284 -9.65 -11.17 12.43
C LEU A 284 -8.24 -10.82 12.02
N ALA A 285 -7.84 -9.58 12.27
CA ALA A 285 -6.46 -9.15 12.16
C ALA A 285 -5.98 -8.62 13.51
N GLY A 286 -4.88 -9.15 14.00
CA GLY A 286 -4.18 -8.62 15.16
C GLY A 286 -3.32 -7.41 14.81
N HIS A 287 -2.93 -6.64 15.81
CA HIS A 287 -2.01 -5.53 15.67
C HIS A 287 -1.02 -5.52 16.84
N ALA A 288 0.25 -5.32 16.53
CA ALA A 288 1.27 -5.10 17.53
C ALA A 288 2.29 -4.06 17.05
N VAL A 289 3.01 -3.46 17.99
CA VAL A 289 3.99 -2.41 17.69
C VAL A 289 5.30 -2.66 18.44
N SER A 290 6.42 -2.42 17.76
CA SER A 290 7.78 -2.54 18.29
C SER A 290 8.61 -1.31 17.95
N PRO A 291 9.50 -0.84 18.84
CA PRO A 291 10.37 0.28 18.53
C PRO A 291 11.49 -0.05 17.54
N ASN A 292 11.76 -1.33 17.28
CA ASN A 292 12.90 -1.76 16.46
C ASN A 292 12.55 -2.76 15.33
N GLY A 293 11.32 -3.29 15.33
CA GLY A 293 10.88 -4.27 14.33
C GLY A 293 11.50 -5.67 14.45
N LEU A 294 12.39 -5.90 15.40
CA LEU A 294 13.08 -7.18 15.56
C LEU A 294 12.54 -8.04 16.70
N ASN A 295 11.99 -7.38 17.70
CA ASN A 295 11.43 -7.99 18.90
C ASN A 295 10.63 -6.98 19.72
N GLY A 296 10.13 -7.41 20.89
CA GLY A 296 9.47 -6.52 21.84
C GLY A 296 8.15 -5.93 21.33
N PHE A 297 7.46 -6.65 20.47
CA PHE A 297 6.15 -6.25 20.02
C PHE A 297 5.13 -6.27 21.16
N VAL A 298 4.39 -5.18 21.27
CA VAL A 298 3.30 -5.00 22.24
C VAL A 298 1.98 -4.97 21.49
N PHE A 299 1.10 -5.90 21.80
CA PHE A 299 -0.20 -6.02 21.15
C PHE A 299 -1.10 -4.83 21.44
N LYS A 300 -1.82 -4.43 20.44
CA LYS A 300 -2.76 -3.31 20.41
C LYS A 300 -4.16 -3.82 20.11
N LYS A 301 -5.11 -2.90 20.04
CA LYS A 301 -6.46 -3.19 19.58
C LYS A 301 -6.45 -3.66 18.13
N PRO A 302 -7.21 -4.70 17.78
CA PRO A 302 -7.31 -5.18 16.40
C PRO A 302 -7.79 -4.09 15.43
N PRO A 303 -7.17 -3.94 14.26
CA PRO A 303 -7.60 -2.97 13.25
C PRO A 303 -8.79 -3.47 12.43
N VAL A 304 -8.90 -4.79 12.26
CA VAL A 304 -10.00 -5.44 11.54
C VAL A 304 -10.63 -6.49 12.44
N ASP A 305 -11.89 -6.32 12.76
CA ASP A 305 -12.67 -7.27 13.55
C ASP A 305 -14.16 -7.29 13.09
N LYS A 306 -15.05 -7.78 13.94
CA LYS A 306 -16.49 -7.84 13.64
C LYS A 306 -17.11 -6.49 13.23
N ARG A 307 -16.51 -5.36 13.59
CA ARG A 307 -17.01 -4.02 13.28
C ARG A 307 -16.75 -3.62 11.84
N THR A 308 -15.66 -4.13 11.27
CA THR A 308 -15.14 -3.73 9.96
C THR A 308 -15.58 -4.64 8.81
N LYS A 309 -16.30 -5.74 9.12
CA LYS A 309 -16.72 -6.73 8.12
C LYS A 309 -17.78 -6.19 7.17
N PRO A 310 -17.63 -6.40 5.84
CA PRO A 310 -18.54 -5.87 4.84
C PRO A 310 -19.99 -6.32 5.00
N THR A 311 -20.22 -7.57 5.34
CA THR A 311 -21.57 -8.13 5.56
C THR A 311 -22.03 -8.04 7.01
N GLY A 312 -21.15 -7.67 7.94
CA GLY A 312 -21.42 -7.65 9.38
C GLY A 312 -21.51 -9.03 10.02
N LYS A 313 -21.24 -10.10 9.31
CA LYS A 313 -21.25 -11.46 9.86
C LYS A 313 -20.15 -11.62 10.91
N THR A 314 -20.52 -12.24 12.02
CA THR A 314 -19.60 -12.53 13.12
C THR A 314 -19.32 -14.01 13.18
N ALA A 315 -18.06 -14.38 13.12
CA ALA A 315 -17.64 -15.76 13.27
C ALA A 315 -17.77 -16.25 14.70
N THR A 316 -18.04 -17.53 14.83
CA THR A 316 -17.89 -18.29 16.07
C THR A 316 -16.94 -19.45 15.83
N TYR A 317 -15.99 -19.67 16.71
CA TYR A 317 -14.83 -20.52 16.46
C TYR A 317 -14.67 -21.64 17.47
N LYS A 318 -14.06 -22.72 17.01
CA LYS A 318 -13.42 -23.71 17.88
C LYS A 318 -11.91 -23.54 17.84
N HIS A 319 -11.28 -24.06 18.86
CA HIS A 319 -9.84 -24.21 18.90
C HIS A 319 -9.30 -24.85 17.61
N PRO A 320 -8.28 -24.30 16.97
CA PRO A 320 -7.67 -24.88 15.79
C PRO A 320 -7.26 -26.33 16.02
N HIS A 321 -7.47 -27.20 15.03
CA HIS A 321 -7.14 -28.62 15.17
C HIS A 321 -5.65 -28.87 15.41
N TRP A 322 -4.79 -28.09 14.75
CA TRP A 322 -3.34 -28.18 14.90
C TRP A 322 -2.84 -27.78 16.29
N ALA A 323 -3.56 -26.94 17.02
CA ALA A 323 -3.21 -26.63 18.41
C ALA A 323 -3.38 -27.83 19.34
N LYS A 324 -4.21 -28.81 18.95
CA LYS A 324 -4.34 -30.09 19.66
C LYS A 324 -3.19 -31.04 19.36
N GLU A 325 -2.55 -30.90 18.20
CA GLU A 325 -1.49 -31.76 17.74
C GLU A 325 -0.14 -31.42 18.36
N ASP A 326 0.06 -30.16 18.76
CA ASP A 326 1.27 -29.73 19.47
C ASP A 326 0.98 -28.89 20.73
N PRO A 327 0.52 -29.48 21.80
CA PRO A 327 0.18 -28.77 23.03
C PRO A 327 1.40 -28.15 23.74
N LYS A 328 2.62 -28.53 23.35
CA LYS A 328 3.85 -27.91 23.89
C LYS A 328 4.15 -26.57 23.26
N ARG A 329 3.77 -26.44 22.02
CA ARG A 329 3.94 -25.23 21.22
C ARG A 329 2.88 -24.18 21.55
N PHE A 330 1.67 -24.63 21.73
CA PHE A 330 0.51 -23.80 22.04
C PHE A 330 0.22 -23.83 23.55
N LYS A 331 1.08 -23.23 24.32
CA LYS A 331 0.96 -23.16 25.80
C LYS A 331 -0.17 -22.29 26.31
N THR A 332 -0.86 -21.58 25.43
CA THR A 332 -1.96 -20.73 25.81
C THR A 332 -3.20 -21.56 26.07
N ASN A 333 -3.82 -21.38 27.22
CA ASN A 333 -5.20 -21.80 27.48
C ASN A 333 -6.12 -21.01 26.58
N ILE A 334 -6.16 -21.38 25.31
CA ILE A 334 -7.12 -20.81 24.39
C ILE A 334 -8.47 -21.34 24.86
N ALA A 335 -9.34 -20.43 25.29
CA ALA A 335 -10.68 -20.76 25.70
C ALA A 335 -11.42 -21.56 24.62
N GLU A 336 -12.41 -22.35 24.99
CA GLU A 336 -13.25 -23.02 24.01
C GLU A 336 -14.00 -21.99 23.19
N TYR A 337 -13.62 -21.86 21.91
CA TYR A 337 -14.31 -20.99 20.95
C TYR A 337 -15.42 -21.78 20.26
N LYS A 338 -16.46 -21.07 19.87
CA LYS A 338 -17.54 -21.65 19.07
C LYS A 338 -17.02 -22.04 17.68
N VAL A 339 -17.73 -22.96 17.03
CA VAL A 339 -17.34 -23.44 15.70
C VAL A 339 -17.39 -22.30 14.67
N HIS A 340 -16.34 -22.18 13.90
CA HIS A 340 -16.33 -21.31 12.74
C HIS A 340 -17.26 -21.85 11.66
N GLU A 341 -18.11 -20.98 11.14
CA GLU A 341 -19.02 -21.28 10.04
C GLU A 341 -18.37 -20.91 8.71
N PRO A 342 -18.56 -21.75 7.67
CA PRO A 342 -17.92 -21.49 6.37
C PRO A 342 -18.38 -20.21 5.68
N GLU A 343 -19.52 -19.67 6.07
CA GLU A 343 -20.09 -18.44 5.49
C GLU A 343 -19.51 -17.16 6.12
N GLN A 344 -18.55 -17.29 7.01
CA GLN A 344 -17.91 -16.12 7.63
C GLN A 344 -16.89 -15.49 6.67
N GLU A 345 -16.90 -14.18 6.64
CA GLU A 345 -15.86 -13.43 5.95
C GLU A 345 -14.50 -13.67 6.59
N ALA A 346 -13.46 -13.77 5.75
CA ALA A 346 -12.10 -13.92 6.21
C ALA A 346 -11.14 -13.06 5.39
N PHE A 347 -10.01 -12.76 6.00
CA PHE A 347 -8.96 -11.91 5.46
C PHE A 347 -7.61 -12.51 5.83
N GLY A 348 -6.63 -12.37 4.93
CA GLY A 348 -5.27 -12.83 5.15
C GLY A 348 -4.25 -12.06 4.33
N ASP A 349 -2.99 -12.45 4.42
CA ASP A 349 -1.91 -11.88 3.61
C ASP A 349 -1.87 -10.35 3.62
N TRP A 350 -1.69 -9.80 4.80
CA TRP A 350 -1.82 -8.36 5.03
C TRP A 350 -0.66 -7.55 4.43
N ALA A 351 -1.00 -6.48 3.74
CA ALA A 351 -0.08 -5.45 3.30
C ALA A 351 -0.57 -4.06 3.72
N ALA A 352 0.36 -3.14 3.98
CA ALA A 352 0.06 -1.80 4.45
C ALA A 352 0.85 -0.72 3.73
N ILE A 353 0.25 0.45 3.53
CA ILE A 353 0.92 1.66 3.07
C ILE A 353 0.24 2.88 3.71
N CYS A 354 1.01 3.95 3.93
CA CYS A 354 0.49 5.23 4.40
C CYS A 354 0.71 6.30 3.35
N ILE A 355 -0.36 7.00 2.97
CA ILE A 355 -0.34 8.02 1.92
C ILE A 355 -0.90 9.31 2.50
N GLY A 356 -0.04 10.31 2.69
CA GLY A 356 -0.45 11.60 3.24
C GLY A 356 -1.07 11.53 4.64
N GLY A 357 -0.65 10.55 5.45
CA GLY A 357 -1.19 10.31 6.78
C GLY A 357 -2.40 9.38 6.84
N GLN A 358 -2.98 9.03 5.69
CA GLN A 358 -4.04 8.03 5.60
C GLN A 358 -3.42 6.64 5.41
N TYR A 359 -3.75 5.69 6.27
CA TYR A 359 -3.31 4.30 6.18
C TYR A 359 -4.28 3.49 5.34
N TYR A 360 -3.71 2.59 4.55
CA TYR A 360 -4.42 1.62 3.72
C TYR A 360 -3.92 0.23 4.07
N LEU A 361 -4.84 -0.69 4.28
CA LEU A 361 -4.57 -2.11 4.41
C LEU A 361 -5.16 -2.85 3.22
N PHE A 362 -4.42 -3.82 2.73
CA PHE A 362 -4.83 -4.77 1.71
C PHE A 362 -4.67 -6.17 2.26
N GLY A 363 -5.52 -7.07 1.83
CA GLY A 363 -5.43 -8.46 2.20
C GLY A 363 -6.26 -9.33 1.30
N ASP A 364 -6.06 -10.61 1.35
CA ASP A 364 -6.97 -11.57 0.78
C ASP A 364 -8.35 -11.40 1.42
N TYR A 365 -9.37 -11.40 0.61
CA TYR A 365 -10.75 -11.32 1.04
C TYR A 365 -11.55 -12.50 0.51
N ASP A 366 -11.99 -13.36 1.40
CA ASP A 366 -12.89 -14.47 1.12
C ASP A 366 -14.26 -14.18 1.74
N PRO A 367 -15.26 -13.80 0.92
CA PRO A 367 -16.56 -13.34 1.43
C PRO A 367 -17.39 -14.41 2.11
N ILE A 368 -17.19 -15.68 1.79
CA ILE A 368 -18.03 -16.78 2.28
C ILE A 368 -17.24 -18.05 2.62
N GLY A 369 -15.93 -18.00 2.67
CA GLY A 369 -15.10 -19.17 2.94
C GLY A 369 -15.05 -20.18 1.80
N GLY A 370 -15.41 -19.78 0.59
CA GLY A 370 -15.57 -20.68 -0.55
C GLY A 370 -14.52 -20.50 -1.66
N HIS A 371 -13.36 -19.92 -1.37
CA HIS A 371 -12.28 -19.65 -2.32
C HIS A 371 -12.64 -18.69 -3.47
N GLN A 372 -13.61 -17.82 -3.27
CA GLN A 372 -13.92 -16.72 -4.18
C GLN A 372 -13.15 -15.46 -3.76
N MET A 373 -11.87 -15.62 -3.57
CA MET A 373 -10.99 -14.57 -3.07
C MET A 373 -10.84 -13.41 -4.04
N SER A 374 -10.55 -12.27 -3.47
CA SER A 374 -10.16 -11.03 -4.13
C SER A 374 -9.29 -10.23 -3.16
N VAL A 375 -8.66 -9.17 -3.61
CA VAL A 375 -8.04 -8.23 -2.67
C VAL A 375 -9.13 -7.41 -2.01
N GLY A 376 -9.24 -7.50 -0.69
CA GLY A 376 -10.01 -6.57 0.12
C GLY A 376 -9.14 -5.39 0.54
N TRP A 377 -9.71 -4.18 0.68
CA TRP A 377 -8.96 -3.07 1.19
C TRP A 377 -9.74 -2.19 2.14
N PHE A 378 -9.00 -1.61 3.06
CA PHE A 378 -9.50 -0.85 4.19
C PHE A 378 -8.70 0.43 4.34
N THR A 379 -9.26 1.43 5.01
CA THR A 379 -8.57 2.69 5.29
C THR A 379 -8.82 3.19 6.71
N SER A 380 -7.84 3.89 7.27
CA SER A 380 -7.94 4.56 8.58
C SER A 380 -7.03 5.79 8.63
N PRO A 381 -7.42 6.85 9.33
CA PRO A 381 -6.54 8.00 9.57
C PRO A 381 -5.39 7.68 10.53
N SER A 382 -5.42 6.54 11.19
CA SER A 382 -4.40 6.09 12.15
C SER A 382 -4.19 4.59 12.08
N ILE A 383 -2.94 4.14 12.19
CA ILE A 383 -2.62 2.71 12.26
C ILE A 383 -3.11 2.07 13.57
N ASP A 384 -3.33 2.86 14.61
CA ASP A 384 -3.78 2.41 15.93
C ASP A 384 -5.31 2.39 16.09
N GLU A 385 -6.05 2.79 15.05
CA GLU A 385 -7.51 2.83 15.05
C GLU A 385 -8.12 1.72 14.18
N GLU A 386 -9.43 1.55 14.31
CA GLU A 386 -10.20 0.65 13.47
C GLU A 386 -10.18 1.10 12.02
N PHE A 387 -9.95 0.16 11.12
CA PHE A 387 -10.00 0.39 9.68
C PHE A 387 -11.42 0.20 9.14
N THR A 388 -11.81 1.09 8.26
CA THR A 388 -13.08 1.03 7.56
C THR A 388 -12.93 0.24 6.26
N TRP A 389 -13.82 -0.72 6.06
CA TRP A 389 -13.91 -1.43 4.78
C TRP A 389 -14.25 -0.47 3.64
N CYS A 390 -13.51 -0.58 2.55
CA CYS A 390 -13.74 0.22 1.35
C CYS A 390 -14.37 -0.58 0.21
N ASP A 391 -13.65 -1.57 -0.33
CA ASP A 391 -14.14 -2.42 -1.42
C ASP A 391 -13.18 -3.60 -1.65
N ARG A 392 -13.47 -4.38 -2.68
CA ARG A 392 -12.65 -5.49 -3.17
C ARG A 392 -12.19 -5.28 -4.60
N ILE A 393 -11.02 -5.81 -4.95
CA ILE A 393 -10.37 -5.63 -6.24
C ILE A 393 -9.98 -7.00 -6.79
N GLY A 394 -10.15 -7.19 -8.09
CA GLY A 394 -9.72 -8.41 -8.77
C GLY A 394 -10.46 -9.67 -8.34
N LYS A 395 -9.82 -10.81 -8.51
CA LYS A 395 -10.30 -12.14 -8.15
C LYS A 395 -9.14 -13.13 -8.14
N GLY A 396 -9.30 -14.24 -7.45
CA GLY A 396 -8.29 -15.29 -7.34
C GLY A 396 -7.74 -15.37 -5.93
N HIS A 397 -6.57 -15.95 -5.76
CA HIS A 397 -5.81 -16.00 -4.51
C HIS A 397 -4.69 -14.96 -4.59
N PRO A 398 -4.90 -13.74 -4.12
CA PRO A 398 -4.03 -12.64 -4.50
C PRO A 398 -2.74 -12.51 -3.69
N ASP A 399 -2.71 -12.87 -2.41
CA ASP A 399 -1.58 -12.64 -1.50
C ASP A 399 -0.96 -11.25 -1.77
N PRO A 400 -1.69 -10.15 -1.51
CA PRO A 400 -1.32 -8.84 -2.03
C PRO A 400 -0.15 -8.21 -1.28
N ASP A 401 0.66 -7.45 -2.02
CA ASP A 401 1.55 -6.46 -1.42
C ASP A 401 1.47 -5.14 -2.19
N VAL A 402 1.84 -4.05 -1.54
CA VAL A 402 1.67 -2.70 -2.08
C VAL A 402 2.94 -1.89 -1.95
N ALA A 403 3.29 -1.15 -3.01
CA ALA A 403 4.43 -0.25 -3.00
C ALA A 403 4.17 1.03 -3.81
N PHE A 404 4.96 2.05 -3.52
CA PHE A 404 5.04 3.26 -4.32
C PHE A 404 6.34 3.22 -5.13
N ALA A 405 6.25 3.40 -6.43
CA ALA A 405 7.38 3.42 -7.33
C ALA A 405 7.06 4.26 -8.56
N GLN A 406 8.05 4.92 -9.16
CA GLN A 406 7.86 5.73 -10.37
C GLN A 406 6.75 6.80 -10.26
N GLY A 407 6.55 7.38 -9.07
CA GLY A 407 5.47 8.34 -8.83
C GLY A 407 4.06 7.74 -8.83
N GLN A 408 3.95 6.42 -8.71
CA GLN A 408 2.71 5.64 -8.82
C GLN A 408 2.64 4.56 -7.74
N PHE A 409 1.44 4.05 -7.49
CA PHE A 409 1.24 2.92 -6.60
C PHE A 409 1.13 1.62 -7.40
N TYR A 410 1.65 0.55 -6.86
CA TYR A 410 1.61 -0.79 -7.42
C TYR A 410 1.03 -1.75 -6.41
N LEU A 411 0.09 -2.56 -6.84
CA LEU A 411 -0.42 -3.70 -6.09
C LEU A 411 0.14 -4.95 -6.74
N ALA A 412 0.98 -5.68 -6.03
CA ALA A 412 1.48 -6.97 -6.46
C ALA A 412 0.53 -8.07 -6.00
N THR A 413 0.31 -9.08 -6.82
CA THR A 413 -0.52 -10.23 -6.47
C THR A 413 0.04 -11.52 -7.04
N GLN A 414 -0.32 -12.65 -6.44
CA GLN A 414 0.12 -13.97 -6.89
C GLN A 414 -0.58 -14.44 -8.17
N GLN A 415 -1.78 -14.00 -8.44
CA GLN A 415 -2.68 -14.55 -9.46
C GLN A 415 -3.14 -13.53 -10.51
N PRO A 416 -3.50 -14.04 -11.70
CA PRO A 416 -3.26 -15.39 -12.24
C PRO A 416 -1.99 -15.50 -13.07
N THR A 417 -1.42 -14.41 -13.58
CA THR A 417 -0.21 -14.42 -14.45
C THR A 417 0.62 -13.17 -14.33
N ASP A 418 0.07 -12.13 -13.73
CA ASP A 418 0.67 -10.80 -13.63
C ASP A 418 0.87 -10.45 -12.17
N TYR A 419 2.10 -10.46 -11.74
CA TYR A 419 2.46 -10.25 -10.34
C TYR A 419 2.38 -8.80 -9.89
N VAL A 420 2.33 -7.87 -10.82
CA VAL A 420 2.30 -6.45 -10.51
C VAL A 420 1.31 -5.74 -11.37
N SER A 421 0.44 -4.98 -10.73
CA SER A 421 -0.52 -4.13 -11.40
C SER A 421 -0.32 -2.70 -10.96
N PRO A 422 -0.19 -1.76 -11.88
CA PRO A 422 -0.17 -0.37 -11.51
C PRO A 422 -1.57 0.08 -11.10
N GLY A 423 -1.60 1.06 -10.28
CA GLY A 423 -2.82 1.69 -9.82
C GLY A 423 -3.06 1.47 -8.36
N PRO A 424 -4.01 2.16 -7.84
CA PRO A 424 -4.86 3.16 -8.44
C PRO A 424 -4.14 4.48 -8.55
N TRP A 425 -4.58 5.21 -9.51
CA TRP A 425 -4.01 6.51 -9.79
C TRP A 425 -4.93 7.60 -9.25
N VAL A 426 -4.33 8.68 -8.89
CA VAL A 426 -5.02 9.95 -8.91
C VAL A 426 -4.97 10.45 -10.34
N GLU A 427 -6.09 10.44 -11.00
CA GLU A 427 -6.19 10.92 -12.38
C GLU A 427 -6.24 12.44 -12.43
N THR A 428 -5.86 13.00 -13.57
CA THR A 428 -5.97 14.41 -13.83
C THR A 428 -7.43 14.87 -13.82
N VAL A 429 -7.69 15.97 -13.13
CA VAL A 429 -8.97 16.66 -13.12
C VAL A 429 -8.78 18.02 -13.77
N GLU A 430 -9.60 18.36 -14.76
CA GLU A 430 -9.65 19.71 -15.29
C GLU A 430 -10.62 20.56 -14.45
N VAL A 431 -10.18 21.73 -14.05
CA VAL A 431 -10.98 22.67 -13.26
C VAL A 431 -10.90 24.07 -13.83
N ARG A 432 -11.95 24.85 -13.59
CA ARG A 432 -11.95 26.31 -13.74
C ARG A 432 -12.84 26.96 -12.70
N VAL A 433 -12.55 28.21 -12.40
CA VAL A 433 -13.32 29.01 -11.45
C VAL A 433 -13.84 30.27 -12.15
N GLY A 434 -15.11 30.53 -11.96
CA GLY A 434 -15.77 31.73 -12.43
C GLY A 434 -16.08 32.67 -11.29
N VAL A 435 -16.16 33.98 -11.62
CA VAL A 435 -16.43 35.05 -10.67
C VAL A 435 -17.57 35.94 -11.16
N ASP A 436 -18.47 36.27 -10.26
CA ASP A 436 -19.51 37.32 -10.40
C ASP A 436 -18.95 38.60 -9.78
N THR A 437 -18.70 39.61 -10.60
CA THR A 437 -18.02 40.85 -10.17
C THR A 437 -18.96 41.97 -9.79
N ASP A 438 -20.24 41.91 -10.18
CA ASP A 438 -21.24 42.98 -10.01
C ASP A 438 -22.46 42.61 -9.14
N LYS A 439 -22.49 41.33 -8.66
CA LYS A 439 -23.50 40.80 -7.75
C LYS A 439 -24.86 40.50 -8.42
N ASP A 440 -24.89 40.23 -9.67
CA ASP A 440 -26.11 39.87 -10.41
C ASP A 440 -26.41 38.36 -10.42
N ASN A 441 -25.56 37.54 -9.79
CA ASN A 441 -25.59 36.06 -9.73
C ASN A 441 -25.36 35.41 -11.11
N LEU A 442 -24.68 36.09 -12.01
CA LEU A 442 -24.12 35.55 -13.25
C LEU A 442 -22.58 35.56 -13.15
N ILE A 443 -21.95 34.69 -13.88
CA ILE A 443 -20.49 34.67 -13.91
C ILE A 443 -20.01 35.53 -15.10
N ASP A 444 -19.28 36.58 -14.78
CA ASP A 444 -18.73 37.52 -15.74
C ASP A 444 -17.43 37.04 -16.35
N GLU A 445 -16.57 36.42 -15.55
CA GLU A 445 -15.23 36.04 -15.96
C GLU A 445 -14.88 34.63 -15.46
N TRP A 446 -14.17 33.88 -16.29
CA TRP A 446 -13.71 32.53 -15.97
C TRP A 446 -12.19 32.45 -16.11
N THR A 447 -11.55 31.66 -15.25
CA THR A 447 -10.20 31.19 -15.53
C THR A 447 -10.21 30.27 -16.76
N GLU A 448 -9.08 30.12 -17.40
CA GLU A 448 -8.89 29.04 -18.36
C GLU A 448 -9.05 27.68 -17.65
N TRP A 449 -9.42 26.66 -18.43
CA TRP A 449 -9.40 25.30 -17.95
C TRP A 449 -7.98 24.89 -17.60
N SER A 450 -7.79 24.35 -16.41
CA SER A 450 -6.48 23.93 -15.90
C SER A 450 -6.54 22.50 -15.41
N GLU A 451 -5.58 21.71 -15.85
CA GLU A 451 -5.35 20.38 -15.30
C GLU A 451 -4.73 20.48 -13.92
N VAL A 452 -5.31 19.79 -12.97
CA VAL A 452 -4.78 19.68 -11.62
C VAL A 452 -4.68 18.21 -11.24
N LYS A 453 -3.61 17.85 -10.54
CA LYS A 453 -3.34 16.49 -10.10
C LYS A 453 -2.59 16.50 -8.78
N GLU A 454 -2.98 15.66 -7.87
CA GLU A 454 -2.19 15.43 -6.65
C GLU A 454 -0.84 14.84 -7.00
N LYS A 455 0.15 15.16 -6.19
CA LYS A 455 1.51 14.62 -6.31
C LYS A 455 1.85 13.83 -5.06
N TYR A 456 2.52 12.73 -5.29
CA TYR A 456 3.04 11.86 -4.25
C TYR A 456 4.55 11.79 -4.35
N ASP A 457 5.22 11.67 -3.23
CA ASP A 457 6.66 11.55 -3.18
C ASP A 457 7.11 10.71 -1.98
N TYR A 458 8.33 10.21 -2.05
CA TYR A 458 8.94 9.42 -1.00
C TYR A 458 9.20 10.25 0.25
N ILE A 459 8.99 9.65 1.41
CA ILE A 459 9.52 10.18 2.66
C ILE A 459 10.85 9.48 2.91
N LYS A 460 11.94 10.24 2.92
CA LYS A 460 13.30 9.71 3.05
C LYS A 460 13.43 8.80 4.28
N GLY A 461 13.93 7.58 4.07
CA GLY A 461 14.15 6.59 5.11
C GLY A 461 12.93 5.72 5.42
N PHE A 462 11.84 5.84 4.64
CA PHE A 462 10.65 5.02 4.79
C PHE A 462 10.26 4.35 3.47
N SER A 463 9.91 3.09 3.53
CA SER A 463 9.52 2.31 2.35
C SER A 463 8.04 2.48 2.00
N LYS A 464 7.20 2.65 3.01
CA LYS A 464 5.74 2.61 2.91
C LYS A 464 5.05 3.87 3.45
N GLN A 465 5.81 4.95 3.70
CA GLN A 465 5.29 6.25 4.08
C GLN A 465 5.47 7.22 2.90
N ILE A 466 4.36 7.69 2.35
CA ILE A 466 4.35 8.50 1.14
C ILE A 466 3.74 9.86 1.46
N SER A 467 4.44 10.93 1.09
CA SER A 467 3.90 12.28 1.19
C SER A 467 2.88 12.54 0.10
N ARG A 468 1.91 13.39 0.39
CA ARG A 468 0.84 13.80 -0.50
C ARG A 468 0.81 15.33 -0.61
N SER A 469 0.87 15.84 -1.81
CA SER A 469 0.69 17.26 -2.10
C SER A 469 -0.64 17.44 -2.83
N PRO A 470 -1.55 18.27 -2.33
CA PRO A 470 -2.87 18.44 -2.94
C PRO A 470 -2.76 19.07 -4.33
N ALA A 471 -3.71 18.76 -5.20
CA ALA A 471 -3.89 19.43 -6.47
C ALA A 471 -4.36 20.87 -6.21
N LYS A 472 -3.67 21.86 -6.78
CA LYS A 472 -3.95 23.28 -6.52
C LYS A 472 -3.99 24.08 -7.82
N LEU A 473 -5.04 24.89 -7.97
CA LEU A 473 -5.16 25.93 -8.98
C LEU A 473 -4.93 27.29 -8.32
N ASP A 474 -3.97 28.06 -8.84
CA ASP A 474 -3.74 29.45 -8.45
C ASP A 474 -4.81 30.37 -9.03
N LEU A 475 -5.45 31.15 -8.19
CA LEU A 475 -6.51 32.08 -8.54
C LEU A 475 -6.11 33.54 -8.33
N SER A 476 -4.84 33.82 -8.10
CA SER A 476 -4.32 35.14 -7.78
C SER A 476 -4.61 36.19 -8.85
N LYS A 477 -4.86 35.75 -10.09
CA LYS A 477 -5.18 36.61 -11.26
C LYS A 477 -6.68 36.78 -11.51
N LEU A 478 -7.54 36.02 -10.81
CA LEU A 478 -9.00 36.16 -10.92
C LEU A 478 -9.43 37.45 -10.22
N PRO A 479 -10.28 38.29 -10.83
CA PRO A 479 -10.73 39.52 -10.19
C PRO A 479 -11.52 39.24 -8.91
N ALA A 480 -11.58 40.24 -8.05
CA ALA A 480 -12.42 40.16 -6.86
C ALA A 480 -13.91 40.22 -7.25
N GLY A 481 -14.74 39.40 -6.60
CA GLY A 481 -16.15 39.34 -6.89
C GLY A 481 -17.02 39.05 -5.67
N PHE A 482 -18.32 39.04 -5.89
CA PHE A 482 -19.35 38.73 -4.91
C PHE A 482 -19.80 37.27 -4.93
N GLY A 483 -19.50 36.56 -6.03
CA GLY A 483 -19.89 35.17 -6.21
C GLY A 483 -18.82 34.36 -6.94
N PHE A 484 -18.70 33.07 -6.59
CA PHE A 484 -17.73 32.16 -7.23
C PHE A 484 -18.41 30.86 -7.62
N GLN A 485 -18.06 30.33 -8.80
CA GLN A 485 -18.56 29.06 -9.29
C GLN A 485 -17.39 28.17 -9.74
N ILE A 486 -17.42 26.90 -9.38
CA ILE A 486 -16.42 25.92 -9.79
C ILE A 486 -17.01 25.02 -10.87
N GLN A 487 -16.22 24.73 -11.90
CA GLN A 487 -16.52 23.71 -12.89
C GLN A 487 -15.40 22.69 -12.95
N MET A 488 -15.76 21.42 -13.04
CA MET A 488 -14.83 20.30 -13.19
C MET A 488 -15.20 19.45 -14.39
N ARG A 489 -14.17 18.92 -15.05
CA ARG A 489 -14.28 17.82 -16.01
C ARG A 489 -13.49 16.64 -15.46
N LEU A 490 -14.14 15.50 -15.40
CA LEU A 490 -13.58 14.25 -14.96
C LEU A 490 -13.53 13.30 -16.16
N THR A 491 -12.37 12.79 -16.47
CA THR A 491 -12.18 11.89 -17.62
C THR A 491 -11.50 10.61 -17.15
N ASP A 492 -12.12 9.47 -17.44
CA ASP A 492 -11.52 8.18 -17.15
C ASP A 492 -10.24 8.00 -17.95
N SER A 493 -9.21 7.51 -17.32
CA SER A 493 -8.02 7.07 -18.02
C SER A 493 -8.30 5.76 -18.75
N THR A 494 -8.23 5.81 -20.08
CA THR A 494 -8.32 4.59 -20.90
C THR A 494 -7.06 3.74 -20.78
N GLU A 495 -5.92 4.35 -20.51
CA GLU A 495 -4.64 3.70 -20.37
C GLU A 495 -4.55 2.96 -19.04
N ASN A 496 -4.90 3.62 -17.95
CA ASN A 496 -4.80 3.07 -16.61
C ASN A 496 -6.09 2.39 -16.13
N LYS A 497 -7.19 2.49 -16.88
CA LYS A 497 -8.53 2.02 -16.50
C LYS A 497 -8.95 2.54 -15.10
N SER A 498 -8.57 3.75 -14.80
CA SER A 498 -8.78 4.43 -13.54
C SER A 498 -9.73 5.61 -13.71
N LYS A 499 -10.43 5.97 -12.65
CA LYS A 499 -11.39 7.08 -12.63
C LYS A 499 -10.90 8.17 -11.70
N PRO A 500 -11.00 9.45 -12.13
CA PRO A 500 -10.78 10.55 -11.21
C PRO A 500 -11.91 10.59 -10.17
N ILE A 501 -11.56 10.64 -8.90
CA ILE A 501 -12.52 10.74 -7.80
C ILE A 501 -12.14 11.93 -6.96
N VAL A 502 -13.06 12.88 -6.83
CA VAL A 502 -12.86 14.10 -6.07
C VAL A 502 -13.61 14.01 -4.75
N GLU A 503 -12.86 14.03 -3.65
CA GLU A 503 -13.40 13.96 -2.29
C GLU A 503 -13.73 15.33 -1.72
N LYS A 504 -12.92 16.34 -2.09
CA LYS A 504 -13.07 17.68 -1.50
C LYS A 504 -12.67 18.77 -2.49
N LEU A 505 -13.43 19.84 -2.47
CA LEU A 505 -13.04 21.12 -3.05
C LEU A 505 -12.94 22.15 -1.92
N SER A 506 -11.88 22.95 -1.94
CA SER A 506 -11.71 24.05 -1.00
C SER A 506 -11.23 25.29 -1.72
N LEU A 507 -12.07 26.28 -1.83
CA LEU A 507 -11.76 27.60 -2.39
C LEU A 507 -11.36 28.52 -1.25
N SER A 508 -10.12 28.97 -1.25
CA SER A 508 -9.58 29.91 -0.27
C SER A 508 -9.63 31.35 -0.79
N PHE A 509 -9.75 32.26 0.14
CA PHE A 509 -9.83 33.70 -0.15
C PHE A 509 -8.68 34.45 0.53
N LYS A 510 -8.23 35.53 -0.13
CA LYS A 510 -7.26 36.46 0.47
C LYS A 510 -7.91 37.20 1.64
N GLU A 511 -7.11 37.47 2.66
CA GLU A 511 -7.51 38.31 3.80
C GLU A 511 -7.73 39.76 3.40
#